data_c09465df99d58462347894c4b10c3c70
#
_entry.id   c09465df99d58462347894c4b10c3c70
#
_cell.length_a   1.000
_cell.length_b   1.000
_cell.length_c   1.000
_cell.angle_alpha   90.00
_cell.angle_beta   90.00
_cell.angle_gamma   90.00
#
_symmetry.space_group_name_H-M   'P 1'
#
loop_
_entity.id
_entity.type
_entity.pdbx_description
1 polymer ?
#
loop_
_entity_poly.entity_id
_entity_poly.type
_entity_poly.pdbx_seq_one_letter_code
_entity_poly.pdbx_strand_id
1 'polypeptide(L)'
;MASIYFPGFDPDTLVHLTPKDIALQHAKMLTFHDYHGPPMHRLFWSSVVPLLFASTLPAQTKTIAERLGHPADSKLLILHADDLAAAHSIDVASFAGLENGAVTSASIMVPSPWIAEVAAYAKVHPNADLGLHLTLTSEWETYRWGSVESADKVSSLLDAAGTFPNDEKLVAANAKPIEVEREIRAQINRALSLGIHPTHLDSHMGSLFTTPELIATYVKIAHEYHLPFLAIRGSALAAPQAGITSRDVLLDAVIIAGGEVPRDQWKTFYLNAIANLKPGLTEIIVHLGHDDSELQAVMVNHEPYGSAWRQRDYDVMTSPEFKKALQDNHVILVTWKELQKLVQ
;
A
#
# COMPACT_ATOMS: atom_id res chain seq x y z
N MET A 1 1.51 20.80 -2.77
CA MET A 1 1.59 19.90 -1.60
C MET A 1 0.69 18.74 -1.92
N ALA A 2 1.23 17.55 -2.14
CA ALA A 2 0.43 16.34 -2.34
C ALA A 2 0.06 15.84 -0.94
N SER A 3 -1.22 15.84 -0.60
CA SER A 3 -1.71 15.30 0.66
C SER A 3 -1.87 13.80 0.48
N ILE A 4 -1.22 13.02 1.34
CA ILE A 4 -1.47 11.59 1.50
C ILE A 4 -2.75 11.51 2.32
N TYR A 5 -3.84 11.04 1.72
CA TYR A 5 -5.13 10.90 2.39
C TYR A 5 -5.46 9.43 2.57
N PHE A 6 -5.63 8.99 3.81
CA PHE A 6 -6.32 7.75 4.14
C PHE A 6 -7.71 8.13 4.67
N PRO A 7 -8.82 7.62 4.11
CA PRO A 7 -10.13 7.77 4.73
C PRO A 7 -10.09 7.13 6.12
N GLY A 8 -10.35 7.93 7.16
CA GLY A 8 -10.36 7.49 8.56
C GLY A 8 -9.30 8.14 9.48
N PHE A 9 -8.37 8.94 8.94
CA PHE A 9 -7.46 9.75 9.75
C PHE A 9 -8.04 11.15 9.98
N ASP A 10 -8.11 11.58 11.25
CA ASP A 10 -8.52 12.92 11.66
C ASP A 10 -7.57 13.96 11.04
N PRO A 11 -8.08 14.94 10.24
CA PRO A 11 -7.24 15.97 9.64
C PRO A 11 -6.52 16.87 10.66
N ASP A 12 -6.94 16.90 11.91
CA ASP A 12 -6.31 17.69 12.99
C ASP A 12 -5.07 16.99 13.59
N THR A 13 -4.76 15.76 13.20
CA THR A 13 -3.55 15.03 13.63
C THR A 13 -2.36 15.19 12.68
N LEU A 14 -2.45 16.03 11.66
CA LEU A 14 -1.31 16.41 10.81
C LEU A 14 -0.36 17.32 11.60
N VAL A 15 0.60 16.71 12.28
CA VAL A 15 1.76 17.44 12.80
C VAL A 15 2.57 17.94 11.62
N HIS A 16 2.44 19.21 11.29
CA HIS A 16 3.32 19.91 10.36
C HIS A 16 4.72 19.99 10.97
N LEU A 17 5.54 18.97 10.78
CA LEU A 17 6.96 19.05 11.10
C LEU A 17 7.66 19.89 10.04
N THR A 18 8.01 21.14 10.42
CA THR A 18 8.90 21.96 9.60
C THR A 18 10.33 21.47 9.76
N PRO A 19 11.25 21.79 8.80
CA PRO A 19 12.67 21.44 8.94
C PRO A 19 13.34 21.95 10.24
N LYS A 20 12.73 22.95 10.92
CA LYS A 20 13.17 23.46 12.23
C LYS A 20 12.82 22.53 13.38
N ASP A 21 11.72 21.78 13.29
CA ASP A 21 11.29 20.88 14.36
C ASP A 21 12.16 19.61 14.43
N ILE A 22 12.70 19.19 13.30
CA ILE A 22 13.64 18.06 13.20
C ILE A 22 15.00 18.44 13.83
N ALA A 23 15.47 19.69 13.68
CA ALA A 23 16.71 20.15 14.28
C ALA A 23 16.63 20.28 15.82
N LEU A 24 15.44 20.56 16.38
CA LEU A 24 15.25 20.73 17.82
C LEU A 24 15.22 19.39 18.59
N GLN A 25 14.81 18.29 17.96
CA GLN A 25 14.85 16.96 18.58
C GLN A 25 16.27 16.39 18.68
N HIS A 26 17.16 16.71 17.72
CA HIS A 26 18.58 16.31 17.79
C HIS A 26 19.40 17.08 18.84
N ALA A 27 19.00 18.31 19.18
CA ALA A 27 19.70 19.14 20.16
C ALA A 27 19.42 18.79 21.62
N LYS A 28 18.35 18.05 21.91
CA LYS A 28 17.99 17.65 23.30
C LYS A 28 18.64 16.35 23.80
N MET A 29 19.42 15.65 22.99
CA MET A 29 20.08 14.39 23.35
C MET A 29 21.55 14.52 23.77
N LEU A 30 22.11 15.72 23.85
CA LEU A 30 23.53 15.96 24.14
C LEU A 30 23.79 16.94 25.28
N THR A 31 23.03 16.88 26.37
CA THR A 31 23.41 17.60 27.60
C THR A 31 23.12 16.75 28.84
N PHE A 32 24.09 15.99 29.27
CA PHE A 32 24.27 15.62 30.69
C PHE A 32 25.70 15.11 30.89
N HIS A 33 26.52 15.84 31.54
CA HIS A 33 27.30 15.64 32.75
C HIS A 33 28.61 16.44 32.71
N ASP A 34 28.59 17.56 33.45
CA ASP A 34 29.79 18.20 33.95
C ASP A 34 30.38 17.35 35.06
N TYR A 35 31.66 17.01 34.95
CA TYR A 35 32.47 16.52 36.07
C TYR A 35 33.75 17.33 36.15
N HIS A 36 33.87 18.18 37.17
CA HIS A 36 35.07 18.92 37.53
C HIS A 36 36.08 18.05 38.30
N GLY A 37 37.31 17.99 37.82
CA GLY A 37 38.46 17.49 38.54
C GLY A 37 39.76 18.24 38.12
N PRO A 38 40.73 18.47 39.02
CA PRO A 38 41.79 19.45 38.87
C PRO A 38 42.98 18.99 38.01
N PRO A 39 43.90 19.93 37.62
CA PRO A 39 44.89 19.69 36.58
C PRO A 39 46.17 19.03 37.09
N MET A 40 46.68 18.03 36.38
CA MET A 40 48.08 17.59 36.53
C MET A 40 48.84 17.65 35.23
N HIS A 41 49.87 18.48 35.22
CA HIS A 41 50.90 18.55 34.20
C HIS A 41 51.72 17.26 34.16
N ARG A 42 51.85 16.63 33.01
CA ARG A 42 53.06 15.88 32.59
C ARG A 42 53.22 15.91 31.08
N LEU A 43 54.35 16.50 30.65
CA LEU A 43 54.85 16.36 29.28
C LEU A 43 55.23 14.91 28.99
N PHE A 44 54.67 14.35 27.91
CA PHE A 44 55.29 13.23 27.20
C PHE A 44 55.23 13.51 25.69
N TRP A 45 56.43 13.58 25.12
CA TRP A 45 56.62 13.52 23.67
C TRP A 45 56.22 12.11 23.23
N SER A 46 55.25 11.98 22.35
CA SER A 46 54.94 10.74 21.67
C SER A 46 54.75 11.05 20.21
N SER A 47 55.50 10.35 19.39
CA SER A 47 55.52 10.35 17.96
C SER A 47 54.12 10.11 17.38
N VAL A 48 53.56 11.10 16.69
CA VAL A 48 52.28 10.95 15.99
C VAL A 48 52.55 10.20 14.68
N VAL A 49 52.24 8.93 14.65
CA VAL A 49 52.04 8.17 13.43
C VAL A 49 50.67 8.55 12.89
N PRO A 50 50.54 9.11 11.69
CA PRO A 50 49.21 9.35 11.13
C PRO A 50 48.58 8.01 10.74
N LEU A 51 47.66 7.49 11.57
CA LEU A 51 46.74 6.47 11.14
C LEU A 51 45.79 7.10 10.11
N LEU A 52 46.01 6.78 8.85
CA LEU A 52 45.05 7.01 7.79
C LEU A 52 43.81 6.15 8.10
N PHE A 53 42.85 6.69 8.83
CA PHE A 53 41.51 6.17 8.83
C PHE A 53 40.94 6.31 7.43
N ALA A 54 41.02 5.24 6.63
CA ALA A 54 40.17 5.10 5.47
C ALA A 54 38.71 5.05 6.01
N SER A 55 38.07 6.21 6.02
CA SER A 55 36.63 6.29 6.25
C SER A 55 35.99 5.51 5.10
N THR A 56 35.63 4.27 5.37
CA THR A 56 34.69 3.54 4.51
C THR A 56 33.38 4.29 4.59
N LEU A 57 33.12 5.14 3.60
CA LEU A 57 31.79 5.68 3.37
C LEU A 57 30.83 4.48 3.34
N PRO A 58 29.74 4.47 4.11
CA PRO A 58 28.77 3.41 3.99
C PRO A 58 28.37 3.34 2.51
N ALA A 59 28.44 2.14 1.93
CA ALA A 59 28.02 1.92 0.56
C ALA A 59 26.57 2.44 0.45
N GLN A 60 26.37 3.43 -0.41
CA GLN A 60 25.07 4.04 -0.64
C GLN A 60 24.15 2.90 -1.12
N THR A 61 23.14 2.58 -0.33
CA THR A 61 22.21 1.51 -0.69
C THR A 61 21.49 1.91 -1.98
N LYS A 62 21.53 1.01 -2.99
CA LYS A 62 20.88 1.25 -4.27
C LYS A 62 19.40 1.58 -4.08
N THR A 63 18.92 2.57 -4.80
CA THR A 63 17.49 2.89 -4.88
C THR A 63 16.70 1.72 -5.50
N ILE A 64 15.38 1.69 -5.34
CA ILE A 64 14.53 0.69 -6.02
C ILE A 64 14.70 0.79 -7.53
N ALA A 65 14.82 2.01 -8.09
CA ALA A 65 15.08 2.22 -9.51
C ALA A 65 16.38 1.51 -9.96
N GLU A 66 17.48 1.70 -9.24
CA GLU A 66 18.75 1.05 -9.56
C GLU A 66 18.71 -0.47 -9.39
N ARG A 67 17.92 -0.99 -8.42
CA ARG A 67 17.71 -2.44 -8.24
C ARG A 67 16.93 -3.05 -9.40
N LEU A 68 16.04 -2.27 -10.03
CA LEU A 68 15.32 -2.64 -11.25
C LEU A 68 16.08 -2.34 -12.55
N GLY A 69 17.29 -1.76 -12.47
CA GLY A 69 18.13 -1.47 -13.64
C GLY A 69 17.86 -0.11 -14.30
N HIS A 70 17.15 0.79 -13.62
CA HIS A 70 16.88 2.15 -14.07
C HIS A 70 17.83 3.18 -13.41
N PRO A 71 17.98 4.40 -13.99
CA PRO A 71 18.66 5.51 -13.31
C PRO A 71 18.07 5.80 -11.93
N ALA A 72 18.90 6.23 -10.98
CA ALA A 72 18.48 6.47 -9.58
C ALA A 72 17.40 7.54 -9.43
N ASP A 73 17.32 8.48 -10.38
CA ASP A 73 16.35 9.58 -10.44
C ASP A 73 15.10 9.27 -11.26
N SER A 74 14.88 8.01 -11.63
CA SER A 74 13.70 7.58 -12.38
C SER A 74 12.41 7.72 -11.56
N LYS A 75 11.34 8.10 -12.23
CA LYS A 75 9.97 8.13 -11.70
C LYS A 75 9.32 6.79 -11.99
N LEU A 76 9.30 5.90 -11.00
CA LEU A 76 8.65 4.60 -11.11
C LEU A 76 7.21 4.70 -10.62
N LEU A 77 6.27 4.11 -11.35
CA LEU A 77 4.86 4.17 -11.03
C LEU A 77 4.20 2.80 -11.19
N ILE A 78 3.49 2.37 -10.14
CA ILE A 78 2.51 1.30 -10.19
C ILE A 78 1.14 1.96 -10.37
N LEU A 79 0.38 1.54 -11.39
CA LEU A 79 -1.03 1.85 -11.54
C LEU A 79 -1.82 0.64 -11.05
N HIS A 80 -2.43 0.76 -9.88
CA HIS A 80 -2.99 -0.38 -9.13
C HIS A 80 -4.51 -0.29 -9.04
N ALA A 81 -5.20 -1.37 -9.44
CA ALA A 81 -6.65 -1.47 -9.33
C ALA A 81 -7.03 -2.36 -8.13
N ASP A 82 -7.70 -1.76 -7.14
CA ASP A 82 -8.23 -2.48 -5.97
C ASP A 82 -9.55 -3.20 -6.28
N ASP A 83 -9.96 -4.10 -5.37
CA ASP A 83 -11.29 -4.68 -5.22
C ASP A 83 -11.69 -5.74 -6.26
N LEU A 84 -10.78 -6.38 -6.98
CA LEU A 84 -11.13 -7.54 -7.80
C LEU A 84 -11.90 -8.60 -6.97
N ALA A 85 -12.84 -9.26 -7.59
CA ALA A 85 -13.79 -10.24 -7.03
C ALA A 85 -14.93 -9.63 -6.23
N ALA A 86 -14.98 -8.32 -5.98
CA ALA A 86 -16.09 -7.72 -5.26
C ALA A 86 -17.39 -7.73 -6.06
N ALA A 87 -17.36 -7.43 -7.36
CA ALA A 87 -18.52 -7.49 -8.26
C ALA A 87 -18.05 -7.76 -9.70
N HIS A 88 -18.91 -8.36 -10.53
CA HIS A 88 -18.61 -8.62 -11.95
C HIS A 88 -18.24 -7.33 -12.73
N SER A 89 -18.98 -6.27 -12.49
CA SER A 89 -18.71 -4.95 -13.14
C SER A 89 -17.33 -4.38 -12.78
N ILE A 90 -16.79 -4.70 -11.59
CA ILE A 90 -15.43 -4.35 -11.16
C ILE A 90 -14.42 -5.24 -11.89
N ASP A 91 -14.68 -6.55 -11.93
CA ASP A 91 -13.78 -7.52 -12.57
C ASP A 91 -13.62 -7.21 -14.06
N VAL A 92 -14.71 -6.99 -14.79
CA VAL A 92 -14.68 -6.65 -16.24
C VAL A 92 -13.88 -5.36 -16.50
N ALA A 93 -14.11 -4.31 -15.70
CA ALA A 93 -13.38 -3.04 -15.85
C ALA A 93 -11.88 -3.21 -15.55
N SER A 94 -11.54 -3.95 -14.49
CA SER A 94 -10.16 -4.16 -14.08
C SER A 94 -9.40 -5.08 -15.03
N PHE A 95 -10.03 -6.15 -15.54
CA PHE A 95 -9.43 -7.00 -16.57
C PHE A 95 -9.16 -6.23 -17.85
N ALA A 96 -10.12 -5.44 -18.33
CA ALA A 96 -9.91 -4.57 -19.48
C ALA A 96 -8.76 -3.57 -19.21
N GLY A 97 -8.67 -3.01 -18.00
CA GLY A 97 -7.59 -2.12 -17.57
C GLY A 97 -6.22 -2.78 -17.63
N LEU A 98 -6.10 -4.02 -17.16
CA LEU A 98 -4.86 -4.82 -17.21
C LEU A 98 -4.48 -5.16 -18.67
N GLU A 99 -5.43 -5.58 -19.50
CA GLU A 99 -5.18 -6.01 -20.87
C GLU A 99 -4.78 -4.87 -21.80
N ASN A 100 -5.35 -3.69 -21.61
CA ASN A 100 -5.02 -2.52 -22.43
C ASN A 100 -3.89 -1.64 -21.86
N GLY A 101 -3.34 -2.02 -20.70
CA GLY A 101 -2.25 -1.31 -20.02
C GLY A 101 -2.66 0.00 -19.34
N ALA A 102 -3.94 0.17 -19.03
CA ALA A 102 -4.44 1.31 -18.26
C ALA A 102 -4.06 1.18 -16.77
N VAL A 103 -3.93 -0.06 -16.28
CA VAL A 103 -3.32 -0.38 -14.98
C VAL A 103 -2.25 -1.45 -15.16
N THR A 104 -1.30 -1.53 -14.22
CA THR A 104 -0.17 -2.46 -14.27
C THR A 104 -0.29 -3.58 -13.24
N SER A 105 -1.18 -3.43 -12.29
CA SER A 105 -1.40 -4.35 -11.16
C SER A 105 -2.85 -4.29 -10.70
N ALA A 106 -3.30 -5.33 -10.01
CA ALA A 106 -4.59 -5.34 -9.32
C ALA A 106 -4.54 -6.25 -8.09
N SER A 107 -5.44 -6.03 -7.11
CA SER A 107 -5.54 -6.87 -5.91
C SER A 107 -6.94 -7.42 -5.68
N ILE A 108 -7.01 -8.61 -5.09
CA ILE A 108 -8.17 -9.50 -5.07
C ILE A 108 -8.75 -9.60 -3.67
N MET A 109 -10.02 -9.33 -3.49
CA MET A 109 -10.79 -9.55 -2.28
C MET A 109 -11.25 -11.02 -2.22
N VAL A 110 -10.42 -11.89 -1.63
CA VAL A 110 -10.65 -13.35 -1.61
C VAL A 110 -11.95 -13.79 -0.93
N PRO A 111 -12.47 -13.11 0.12
CA PRO A 111 -13.76 -13.45 0.72
C PRO A 111 -14.96 -13.15 -0.19
N SER A 112 -14.79 -12.33 -1.20
CA SER A 112 -15.87 -11.82 -2.05
C SER A 112 -16.42 -12.89 -3.02
N PRO A 113 -17.70 -12.78 -3.44
CA PRO A 113 -18.38 -13.82 -4.19
C PRO A 113 -17.84 -14.11 -5.60
N TRP A 114 -17.25 -13.12 -6.28
CA TRP A 114 -16.77 -13.25 -7.66
C TRP A 114 -15.35 -13.84 -7.81
N ILE A 115 -14.76 -14.34 -6.72
CA ILE A 115 -13.40 -14.92 -6.70
C ILE A 115 -13.19 -16.00 -7.77
N ALA A 116 -14.25 -16.76 -8.13
CA ALA A 116 -14.15 -17.80 -9.15
C ALA A 116 -13.92 -17.22 -10.57
N GLU A 117 -14.47 -16.05 -10.87
CA GLU A 117 -14.23 -15.33 -12.13
C GLU A 117 -12.77 -14.87 -12.22
N VAL A 118 -12.25 -14.28 -11.14
CA VAL A 118 -10.86 -13.85 -11.07
C VAL A 118 -9.90 -15.05 -11.19
N ALA A 119 -10.23 -16.19 -10.58
CA ALA A 119 -9.44 -17.43 -10.73
C ALA A 119 -9.44 -17.94 -12.19
N ALA A 120 -10.57 -17.85 -12.89
CA ALA A 120 -10.66 -18.20 -14.30
C ALA A 120 -9.79 -17.23 -15.17
N TYR A 121 -9.83 -15.94 -14.88
CA TYR A 121 -8.98 -14.94 -15.52
C TYR A 121 -7.50 -15.21 -15.30
N ALA A 122 -7.08 -15.41 -14.04
CA ALA A 122 -5.68 -15.69 -13.68
C ALA A 122 -5.13 -16.92 -14.41
N LYS A 123 -5.95 -17.95 -14.61
CA LYS A 123 -5.56 -19.17 -15.33
C LYS A 123 -5.19 -18.94 -16.78
N VAL A 124 -5.88 -18.02 -17.47
CA VAL A 124 -5.62 -17.73 -18.89
C VAL A 124 -4.67 -16.55 -19.08
N HIS A 125 -4.42 -15.77 -18.02
CA HIS A 125 -3.49 -14.65 -17.98
C HIS A 125 -2.39 -14.84 -16.91
N PRO A 126 -1.50 -15.85 -17.03
CA PRO A 126 -0.53 -16.22 -15.98
C PRO A 126 0.53 -15.13 -15.74
N ASN A 127 0.60 -14.14 -16.60
CA ASN A 127 1.51 -13.01 -16.47
C ASN A 127 0.87 -11.76 -15.85
N ALA A 128 -0.45 -11.75 -15.63
CA ALA A 128 -1.10 -10.65 -14.93
C ALA A 128 -0.50 -10.45 -13.54
N ASP A 129 -0.34 -9.21 -13.14
CA ASP A 129 0.12 -8.83 -11.81
C ASP A 129 -1.07 -8.76 -10.87
N LEU A 130 -1.31 -9.84 -10.13
CA LEU A 130 -2.45 -10.00 -9.25
C LEU A 130 -1.97 -10.23 -7.82
N GLY A 131 -2.26 -9.28 -6.94
CA GLY A 131 -2.04 -9.37 -5.49
C GLY A 131 -3.29 -9.80 -4.73
N LEU A 132 -3.19 -9.78 -3.39
CA LEU A 132 -4.34 -10.00 -2.53
C LEU A 132 -4.67 -8.74 -1.72
N HIS A 133 -5.90 -8.27 -1.90
CA HIS A 133 -6.52 -7.20 -1.13
C HIS A 133 -7.08 -7.79 0.16
N LEU A 134 -6.21 -7.94 1.16
CA LEU A 134 -6.54 -8.62 2.42
C LEU A 134 -7.70 -7.92 3.10
N THR A 135 -8.81 -8.64 3.24
CA THR A 135 -10.11 -8.08 3.53
C THR A 135 -10.58 -8.46 4.93
N LEU A 136 -10.85 -7.45 5.77
CA LEU A 136 -11.41 -7.60 7.12
C LEU A 136 -12.63 -6.69 7.35
N THR A 137 -13.09 -6.01 6.29
CA THR A 137 -14.27 -5.14 6.30
C THR A 137 -15.24 -5.53 5.19
N SER A 138 -16.51 -5.19 5.35
CA SER A 138 -17.57 -5.37 4.37
C SER A 138 -18.54 -4.21 4.49
N GLU A 139 -18.26 -3.12 3.78
CA GLU A 139 -18.82 -1.79 4.00
C GLU A 139 -20.15 -1.55 3.28
N TRP A 140 -20.52 -2.37 2.27
CA TRP A 140 -21.73 -2.13 1.50
C TRP A 140 -22.98 -2.54 2.27
N GLU A 141 -24.08 -1.85 2.06
CA GLU A 141 -25.28 -1.99 2.89
C GLU A 141 -25.98 -3.35 2.75
N THR A 142 -26.19 -3.80 1.51
CA THR A 142 -27.02 -4.98 1.21
C THR A 142 -26.24 -6.15 0.61
N TYR A 143 -25.01 -5.95 0.21
CA TYR A 143 -24.14 -6.95 -0.39
C TYR A 143 -22.88 -7.11 0.48
N ARG A 144 -22.94 -8.11 1.36
CA ARG A 144 -21.97 -8.33 2.44
C ARG A 144 -21.26 -9.66 2.31
N TRP A 145 -20.02 -9.71 2.76
CA TRP A 145 -19.19 -10.92 2.82
C TRP A 145 -18.63 -11.14 4.22
N GLY A 146 -18.31 -12.40 4.54
CA GLY A 146 -17.72 -12.81 5.81
C GLY A 146 -16.34 -13.42 5.62
N SER A 147 -15.85 -14.10 6.66
CA SER A 147 -14.52 -14.71 6.68
C SER A 147 -14.39 -15.93 5.77
N VAL A 148 -13.16 -16.17 5.29
CA VAL A 148 -12.74 -17.41 4.63
C VAL A 148 -12.53 -18.51 5.65
N GLU A 149 -11.95 -18.19 6.80
CA GLU A 149 -11.84 -19.12 7.93
C GLU A 149 -13.22 -19.33 8.59
N SER A 150 -13.40 -20.45 9.29
CA SER A 150 -14.66 -20.72 9.96
C SER A 150 -14.94 -19.70 11.08
N ALA A 151 -16.19 -19.23 11.17
CA ALA A 151 -16.60 -18.13 12.04
C ALA A 151 -16.28 -18.34 13.53
N ASP A 152 -16.31 -19.58 14.00
CA ASP A 152 -15.99 -19.95 15.38
C ASP A 152 -14.51 -19.69 15.74
N LYS A 153 -13.62 -19.68 14.74
CA LYS A 153 -12.18 -19.44 14.93
C LYS A 153 -11.76 -17.98 14.79
N VAL A 154 -12.65 -17.14 14.23
CA VAL A 154 -12.37 -15.73 13.92
C VAL A 154 -13.52 -14.83 14.36
N SER A 155 -14.18 -15.19 15.45
CA SER A 155 -15.39 -14.52 15.93
C SER A 155 -15.20 -13.03 16.25
N SER A 156 -13.99 -12.58 16.58
CA SER A 156 -13.71 -11.17 16.83
C SER A 156 -13.66 -10.31 15.55
N LEU A 157 -13.64 -10.94 14.39
CA LEU A 157 -13.63 -10.28 13.09
C LEU A 157 -15.02 -10.12 12.48
N LEU A 158 -16.06 -10.70 13.10
CA LEU A 158 -17.39 -10.77 12.52
C LEU A 158 -18.41 -10.02 13.36
N ASP A 159 -19.37 -9.42 12.69
CA ASP A 159 -20.55 -8.82 13.31
C ASP A 159 -21.62 -9.90 13.66
N ALA A 160 -22.74 -9.47 14.22
CA ALA A 160 -23.82 -10.37 14.61
C ALA A 160 -24.49 -11.11 13.43
N ALA A 161 -24.33 -10.61 12.21
CA ALA A 161 -24.83 -11.24 11.00
C ALA A 161 -23.84 -12.28 10.43
N GLY A 162 -22.65 -12.41 11.00
CA GLY A 162 -21.60 -13.30 10.53
C GLY A 162 -20.80 -12.74 9.33
N THR A 163 -20.89 -11.44 9.08
CA THR A 163 -20.11 -10.73 8.07
C THR A 163 -19.00 -9.90 8.72
N PHE A 164 -17.99 -9.49 7.95
CA PHE A 164 -17.04 -8.53 8.45
C PHE A 164 -17.71 -7.20 8.81
N PRO A 165 -17.17 -6.40 9.75
CA PRO A 165 -17.70 -5.08 10.08
C PRO A 165 -17.61 -4.14 8.86
N ASN A 166 -18.42 -3.08 8.89
CA ASN A 166 -18.50 -2.12 7.79
C ASN A 166 -17.51 -0.94 7.91
N ASP A 167 -16.66 -0.94 8.94
CA ASP A 167 -15.75 0.18 9.25
C ASP A 167 -14.43 -0.37 9.82
N GLU A 168 -13.31 0.16 9.36
CA GLU A 168 -11.96 -0.20 9.82
C GLU A 168 -11.73 0.11 11.31
N LYS A 169 -12.46 1.09 11.88
CA LYS A 169 -12.39 1.40 13.32
C LYS A 169 -12.97 0.29 14.17
N LEU A 170 -13.99 -0.42 13.65
CA LEU A 170 -14.53 -1.59 14.34
C LEU A 170 -13.54 -2.76 14.31
N VAL A 171 -12.76 -2.90 13.22
CA VAL A 171 -11.65 -3.85 13.16
C VAL A 171 -10.61 -3.47 14.22
N ALA A 172 -10.18 -2.20 14.26
CA ALA A 172 -9.20 -1.71 15.25
C ALA A 172 -9.63 -1.96 16.70
N ALA A 173 -10.95 -1.81 16.98
CA ALA A 173 -11.49 -1.95 18.34
C ALA A 173 -11.68 -3.40 18.79
N ASN A 174 -11.96 -4.33 17.87
CA ASN A 174 -12.45 -5.68 18.23
C ASN A 174 -11.52 -6.81 17.77
N ALA A 175 -10.76 -6.62 16.69
CA ALA A 175 -10.00 -7.70 16.08
C ALA A 175 -8.84 -8.18 16.96
N LYS A 176 -8.79 -9.48 17.21
CA LYS A 176 -7.66 -10.11 17.90
C LYS A 176 -6.58 -10.50 16.89
N PRO A 177 -5.32 -10.07 17.08
CA PRO A 177 -4.25 -10.34 16.12
C PRO A 177 -4.10 -11.81 15.72
N ILE A 178 -4.33 -12.75 16.65
CA ILE A 178 -4.27 -14.19 16.36
C ILE A 178 -5.42 -14.67 15.43
N GLU A 179 -6.59 -14.04 15.52
CA GLU A 179 -7.73 -14.34 14.65
C GLU A 179 -7.52 -13.68 13.28
N VAL A 180 -6.96 -12.46 13.24
CA VAL A 180 -6.51 -11.78 12.01
C VAL A 180 -5.47 -12.64 11.28
N GLU A 181 -4.46 -13.14 11.99
CA GLU A 181 -3.44 -14.02 11.39
C GLU A 181 -4.07 -15.27 10.74
N ARG A 182 -5.04 -15.90 11.40
CA ARG A 182 -5.75 -17.06 10.86
C ARG A 182 -6.52 -16.73 9.58
N GLU A 183 -7.25 -15.63 9.61
CA GLU A 183 -8.05 -15.19 8.46
C GLU A 183 -7.17 -14.82 7.26
N ILE A 184 -6.11 -14.04 7.45
CA ILE A 184 -5.19 -13.68 6.36
C ILE A 184 -4.58 -14.94 5.72
N ARG A 185 -4.16 -15.92 6.54
CA ARG A 185 -3.66 -17.20 6.04
C ARG A 185 -4.71 -17.97 5.27
N ALA A 186 -5.95 -17.96 5.74
CA ALA A 186 -7.06 -18.61 5.04
C ALA A 186 -7.32 -17.95 3.68
N GLN A 187 -7.28 -16.63 3.59
CA GLN A 187 -7.41 -15.89 2.33
C GLN A 187 -6.27 -16.25 1.36
N ILE A 188 -5.00 -16.22 1.80
CA ILE A 188 -3.86 -16.59 0.95
C ILE A 188 -3.99 -18.05 0.49
N ASN A 189 -4.27 -18.98 1.40
CA ASN A 189 -4.38 -20.40 1.07
C ASN A 189 -5.54 -20.69 0.11
N ARG A 190 -6.68 -19.99 0.26
CA ARG A 190 -7.80 -20.09 -0.68
C ARG A 190 -7.42 -19.61 -2.07
N ALA A 191 -6.73 -18.46 -2.19
CA ALA A 191 -6.23 -17.97 -3.48
C ALA A 191 -5.32 -19.01 -4.14
N LEU A 192 -4.33 -19.53 -3.40
CA LEU A 192 -3.42 -20.57 -3.89
C LEU A 192 -4.17 -21.84 -4.32
N SER A 193 -5.18 -22.29 -3.57
CA SER A 193 -5.99 -23.47 -3.92
C SER A 193 -6.81 -23.29 -5.19
N LEU A 194 -7.13 -22.05 -5.55
CA LEU A 194 -7.80 -21.67 -6.80
C LEU A 194 -6.82 -21.46 -7.97
N GLY A 195 -5.51 -21.66 -7.74
CA GLY A 195 -4.48 -21.46 -8.76
C GLY A 195 -4.06 -19.99 -8.94
N ILE A 196 -4.45 -19.10 -8.04
CA ILE A 196 -3.99 -17.71 -8.00
C ILE A 196 -2.68 -17.67 -7.22
N HIS A 197 -1.61 -17.19 -7.87
CA HIS A 197 -0.30 -17.01 -7.25
C HIS A 197 -0.06 -15.50 -7.02
N PRO A 198 -0.30 -14.99 -5.80
CA PRO A 198 -0.24 -13.57 -5.55
C PRO A 198 1.16 -13.02 -5.74
N THR A 199 1.24 -11.80 -6.28
CA THR A 199 2.48 -11.06 -6.51
C THR A 199 2.83 -10.13 -5.37
N HIS A 200 1.84 -9.71 -4.57
CA HIS A 200 1.95 -8.78 -3.44
C HIS A 200 0.74 -8.86 -2.51
N LEU A 201 0.83 -8.15 -1.39
CA LEU A 201 -0.26 -7.97 -0.44
C LEU A 201 -0.54 -6.49 -0.21
N ASP A 202 -1.80 -6.14 -0.05
CA ASP A 202 -2.27 -4.87 0.45
C ASP A 202 -3.46 -5.05 1.41
N SER A 203 -4.23 -4.01 1.75
CA SER A 203 -5.30 -4.12 2.76
C SER A 203 -6.51 -3.32 2.38
N HIS A 204 -7.64 -4.00 2.19
CA HIS A 204 -8.94 -3.37 1.96
C HIS A 204 -9.29 -2.38 3.06
N MET A 205 -9.67 -1.15 2.66
CA MET A 205 -9.94 0.00 3.55
C MET A 205 -8.80 0.29 4.54
N GLY A 206 -7.57 -0.19 4.31
CA GLY A 206 -6.46 -0.03 5.25
C GLY A 206 -6.68 -0.68 6.62
N SER A 207 -7.61 -1.62 6.74
CA SER A 207 -8.02 -2.23 8.00
C SER A 207 -6.88 -2.88 8.78
N LEU A 208 -5.85 -3.41 8.09
CA LEU A 208 -4.64 -3.96 8.70
C LEU A 208 -3.63 -2.89 9.16
N PHE A 209 -3.87 -1.63 8.84
CA PHE A 209 -2.96 -0.51 9.16
C PHE A 209 -3.43 0.28 10.39
N THR A 210 -4.51 -0.13 11.01
CA THR A 210 -5.19 0.61 12.08
C THR A 210 -4.52 0.50 13.45
N THR A 211 -3.77 -0.58 13.73
CA THR A 211 -3.03 -0.74 14.99
C THR A 211 -1.63 -1.32 14.76
N PRO A 212 -0.64 -1.06 15.64
CA PRO A 212 0.70 -1.62 15.54
C PRO A 212 0.74 -3.16 15.49
N GLU A 213 -0.16 -3.82 16.21
CA GLU A 213 -0.26 -5.28 16.28
C GLU A 213 -0.76 -5.88 14.97
N LEU A 214 -1.73 -5.20 14.30
CA LEU A 214 -2.23 -5.62 12.98
C LEU A 214 -1.17 -5.37 11.90
N ILE A 215 -0.47 -4.25 11.95
CA ILE A 215 0.67 -3.97 11.06
C ILE A 215 1.73 -5.06 11.20
N ALA A 216 2.14 -5.39 12.43
CA ALA A 216 3.15 -6.43 12.68
C ALA A 216 2.68 -7.81 12.18
N THR A 217 1.41 -8.14 12.33
CA THR A 217 0.81 -9.38 11.80
C THR A 217 0.86 -9.40 10.27
N TYR A 218 0.50 -8.32 9.61
CA TYR A 218 0.55 -8.16 8.15
C TYR A 218 1.96 -8.35 7.60
N VAL A 219 2.94 -7.63 8.15
CA VAL A 219 4.36 -7.72 7.74
C VAL A 219 4.92 -9.11 7.97
N LYS A 220 4.65 -9.72 9.15
CA LYS A 220 5.06 -11.10 9.47
C LYS A 220 4.59 -12.08 8.40
N ILE A 221 3.31 -12.01 8.02
CA ILE A 221 2.74 -12.94 7.03
C ILE A 221 3.32 -12.67 5.64
N ALA A 222 3.47 -11.42 5.24
CA ALA A 222 4.10 -11.09 3.96
C ALA A 222 5.51 -11.70 3.85
N HIS A 223 6.32 -11.62 4.91
CA HIS A 223 7.65 -12.24 4.96
C HIS A 223 7.60 -13.76 4.88
N GLU A 224 6.67 -14.41 5.57
CA GLU A 224 6.53 -15.87 5.56
C GLU A 224 6.14 -16.41 4.18
N TYR A 225 5.32 -15.67 3.44
CA TYR A 225 4.92 -16.04 2.07
C TYR A 225 5.87 -15.47 1.00
N HIS A 226 6.93 -14.76 1.39
CA HIS A 226 7.90 -14.13 0.47
C HIS A 226 7.24 -13.19 -0.54
N LEU A 227 6.27 -12.41 -0.07
CA LEU A 227 5.53 -11.44 -0.88
C LEU A 227 5.95 -10.02 -0.50
N PRO A 228 6.21 -9.14 -1.48
CA PRO A 228 6.24 -7.71 -1.23
C PRO A 228 4.84 -7.25 -0.80
N PHE A 229 4.78 -6.11 -0.17
CA PHE A 229 3.53 -5.61 0.39
C PHE A 229 3.50 -4.09 0.39
N LEU A 230 2.29 -3.54 0.38
CA LEU A 230 2.12 -2.09 0.47
C LEU A 230 2.65 -1.58 1.81
N ALA A 231 3.73 -0.81 1.75
CA ALA A 231 4.29 -0.08 2.88
C ALA A 231 4.92 1.23 2.41
N ILE A 232 4.61 2.33 3.10
CA ILE A 232 5.01 3.67 2.70
C ILE A 232 6.16 4.14 3.59
N ARG A 233 7.24 4.60 2.99
CA ARG A 233 8.40 5.14 3.68
C ARG A 233 8.01 6.29 4.62
N GLY A 234 8.46 6.20 5.88
CA GLY A 234 8.18 7.22 6.89
C GLY A 234 6.78 7.15 7.52
N SER A 235 5.93 6.20 7.13
CA SER A 235 4.64 5.94 7.78
C SER A 235 4.78 4.93 8.93
N ALA A 236 3.68 4.72 9.67
CA ALA A 236 3.60 3.68 10.71
C ALA A 236 3.84 2.26 10.14
N LEU A 237 3.50 2.02 8.87
CA LEU A 237 3.74 0.76 8.15
C LEU A 237 5.24 0.45 8.01
N ALA A 238 6.08 1.48 7.95
CA ALA A 238 7.53 1.32 7.84
C ALA A 238 8.27 1.58 9.17
N ALA A 239 7.56 1.62 10.29
CA ALA A 239 8.16 1.80 11.60
C ALA A 239 8.96 0.55 12.02
N PRO A 240 10.07 0.68 12.78
CA PRO A 240 10.90 -0.47 13.19
C PRO A 240 10.13 -1.58 13.92
N GLN A 241 9.11 -1.22 14.71
CA GLN A 241 8.25 -2.17 15.43
C GLN A 241 7.32 -2.98 14.51
N ALA A 242 7.12 -2.55 13.28
CA ALA A 242 6.35 -3.31 12.28
C ALA A 242 7.09 -4.55 11.76
N GLY A 243 8.40 -4.67 12.01
CA GLY A 243 9.21 -5.78 11.52
C GLY A 243 9.84 -5.55 10.14
N ILE A 244 9.77 -4.33 9.62
CA ILE A 244 10.36 -3.95 8.31
C ILE A 244 11.88 -4.19 8.32
N THR A 245 12.38 -4.74 7.23
CA THR A 245 13.80 -5.03 7.01
C THR A 245 14.35 -4.22 5.82
N SER A 246 15.67 -4.22 5.67
CA SER A 246 16.33 -3.57 4.52
C SER A 246 16.07 -4.26 3.17
N ARG A 247 15.45 -5.44 3.18
CA ARG A 247 15.06 -6.18 1.97
C ARG A 247 13.70 -5.76 1.44
N ASP A 248 12.85 -5.20 2.30
CA ASP A 248 11.49 -4.82 1.92
C ASP A 248 11.49 -3.68 0.90
N VAL A 249 10.50 -3.72 0.03
CA VAL A 249 10.21 -2.65 -0.92
C VAL A 249 9.30 -1.65 -0.23
N LEU A 250 9.74 -0.40 -0.15
CA LEU A 250 8.94 0.69 0.41
C LEU A 250 8.58 1.67 -0.69
N LEU A 251 7.31 2.00 -0.80
CA LEU A 251 6.81 3.07 -1.64
C LEU A 251 7.24 4.43 -1.07
N ASP A 252 7.59 5.36 -1.94
CA ASP A 252 7.89 6.74 -1.54
C ASP A 252 6.60 7.57 -1.43
N ALA A 253 5.54 7.20 -2.17
CA ALA A 253 4.22 7.81 -2.08
C ALA A 253 3.12 6.85 -2.55
N VAL A 254 1.90 7.07 -2.02
CA VAL A 254 0.65 6.49 -2.53
C VAL A 254 -0.29 7.65 -2.84
N ILE A 255 -0.99 7.58 -3.97
CA ILE A 255 -1.94 8.58 -4.44
C ILE A 255 -3.27 7.89 -4.73
N ILE A 256 -4.35 8.43 -4.19
CA ILE A 256 -5.72 7.96 -4.40
C ILE A 256 -6.66 9.16 -4.51
N ALA A 257 -7.63 9.11 -5.39
CA ALA A 257 -8.67 10.13 -5.48
C ALA A 257 -9.82 9.78 -4.54
N GLY A 258 -9.95 10.51 -3.43
CA GLY A 258 -11.02 10.33 -2.46
C GLY A 258 -12.29 11.12 -2.79
N GLY A 259 -13.31 10.94 -1.97
CA GLY A 259 -14.61 11.61 -2.12
C GLY A 259 -14.57 13.14 -2.05
N GLU A 260 -13.47 13.71 -1.54
CA GLU A 260 -13.22 15.16 -1.49
C GLU A 260 -12.84 15.75 -2.85
N VAL A 261 -12.42 14.93 -3.81
CA VAL A 261 -12.09 15.40 -5.17
C VAL A 261 -13.39 15.69 -5.92
N PRO A 262 -13.63 16.94 -6.38
CA PRO A 262 -14.83 17.25 -7.14
C PRO A 262 -14.93 16.44 -8.44
N ARG A 263 -16.13 16.02 -8.83
CA ARG A 263 -16.37 15.17 -10.00
C ARG A 263 -15.80 15.76 -11.29
N ASP A 264 -15.93 17.07 -11.49
CA ASP A 264 -15.40 17.79 -12.64
C ASP A 264 -13.89 18.00 -12.60
N GLN A 265 -13.23 17.79 -11.47
CA GLN A 265 -11.80 17.88 -11.29
C GLN A 265 -11.09 16.50 -11.34
N TRP A 266 -11.83 15.41 -11.51
CA TRP A 266 -11.32 14.02 -11.41
C TRP A 266 -10.14 13.76 -12.36
N LYS A 267 -10.29 14.05 -13.63
CA LYS A 267 -9.22 13.94 -14.64
C LYS A 267 -8.05 14.87 -14.29
N THR A 268 -8.34 16.12 -13.91
CA THR A 268 -7.32 17.11 -13.56
C THR A 268 -6.49 16.66 -12.36
N PHE A 269 -7.11 16.01 -11.35
CA PHE A 269 -6.42 15.44 -10.20
C PHE A 269 -5.32 14.47 -10.64
N TYR A 270 -5.67 13.47 -11.44
CA TYR A 270 -4.69 12.46 -11.89
C TYR A 270 -3.63 13.03 -12.83
N LEU A 271 -4.01 13.94 -13.77
CA LEU A 271 -3.03 14.60 -14.63
C LEU A 271 -2.02 15.43 -13.83
N ASN A 272 -2.48 16.14 -12.81
CA ASN A 272 -1.62 16.87 -11.89
C ASN A 272 -0.73 15.93 -11.05
N ALA A 273 -1.25 14.79 -10.61
CA ALA A 273 -0.48 13.78 -9.90
C ALA A 273 0.72 13.32 -10.77
N ILE A 274 0.46 12.97 -12.04
CA ILE A 274 1.52 12.57 -12.98
C ILE A 274 2.53 13.70 -13.23
N ALA A 275 2.06 14.92 -13.46
CA ALA A 275 2.95 16.06 -13.72
C ALA A 275 3.88 16.38 -12.53
N ASN A 276 3.44 16.09 -11.31
CA ASN A 276 4.17 16.38 -10.07
C ASN A 276 4.89 15.17 -9.47
N LEU A 277 4.89 13.99 -10.12
CA LEU A 277 5.62 12.81 -9.66
C LEU A 277 7.09 13.13 -9.40
N LYS A 278 7.58 12.66 -8.26
CA LYS A 278 8.99 12.77 -7.88
C LYS A 278 9.75 11.50 -8.27
N PRO A 279 11.08 11.56 -8.41
CA PRO A 279 11.91 10.37 -8.45
C PRO A 279 11.63 9.44 -7.28
N GLY A 280 11.64 8.12 -7.53
CA GLY A 280 11.33 7.08 -6.55
C GLY A 280 10.17 6.21 -7.02
N LEU A 281 9.64 5.39 -6.12
CA LEU A 281 8.55 4.45 -6.39
C LEU A 281 7.23 4.99 -5.83
N THR A 282 6.30 5.32 -6.72
CA THR A 282 4.95 5.77 -6.37
C THR A 282 3.92 4.73 -6.80
N GLU A 283 2.85 4.59 -6.04
CA GLU A 283 1.66 3.84 -6.44
C GLU A 283 0.46 4.78 -6.55
N ILE A 284 -0.27 4.69 -7.66
CA ILE A 284 -1.61 5.29 -7.79
C ILE A 284 -2.61 4.16 -7.66
N ILE A 285 -3.43 4.23 -6.61
CA ILE A 285 -4.52 3.30 -6.37
C ILE A 285 -5.78 3.85 -7.04
N VAL A 286 -6.44 3.00 -7.82
CA VAL A 286 -7.71 3.29 -8.50
C VAL A 286 -8.72 2.18 -8.24
N HIS A 287 -9.99 2.53 -8.27
CA HIS A 287 -11.08 1.58 -8.09
C HIS A 287 -11.89 1.51 -9.37
N LEU A 288 -11.53 0.59 -10.25
CA LEU A 288 -12.18 0.46 -11.55
C LEU A 288 -13.55 -0.23 -11.42
N GLY A 289 -14.52 0.20 -12.22
CA GLY A 289 -15.83 -0.43 -12.28
C GLY A 289 -16.73 0.26 -13.29
N HIS A 290 -17.65 -0.49 -13.91
CA HIS A 290 -18.66 0.07 -14.79
C HIS A 290 -19.87 0.52 -13.99
N ASP A 291 -20.36 1.75 -14.26
CA ASP A 291 -21.58 2.30 -13.64
C ASP A 291 -22.82 1.70 -14.29
N ASP A 292 -23.02 0.40 -14.10
CA ASP A 292 -24.12 -0.38 -14.62
C ASP A 292 -25.12 -0.82 -13.55
N SER A 293 -26.15 -1.54 -13.93
CA SER A 293 -27.25 -1.96 -13.06
C SER A 293 -26.79 -2.90 -11.92
N GLU A 294 -25.74 -3.72 -12.14
CA GLU A 294 -25.18 -4.56 -11.09
C GLU A 294 -24.48 -3.70 -10.03
N LEU A 295 -23.52 -2.87 -10.48
CA LEU A 295 -22.73 -2.11 -9.51
C LEU A 295 -23.55 -1.05 -8.79
N GLN A 296 -24.54 -0.43 -9.45
CA GLN A 296 -25.51 0.47 -8.81
C GLN A 296 -26.33 -0.23 -7.73
N ALA A 297 -26.71 -1.49 -7.96
CA ALA A 297 -27.50 -2.26 -6.99
C ALA A 297 -26.68 -2.68 -5.77
N VAL A 298 -25.45 -3.18 -5.95
CA VAL A 298 -24.62 -3.66 -4.83
C VAL A 298 -24.02 -2.51 -4.02
N MET A 299 -23.84 -1.33 -4.62
CA MET A 299 -23.30 -0.12 -3.98
C MET A 299 -24.38 0.91 -3.62
N VAL A 300 -25.61 0.49 -3.43
CA VAL A 300 -26.71 1.38 -3.02
C VAL A 300 -26.34 2.14 -1.73
N ASN A 301 -26.65 3.44 -1.69
CA ASN A 301 -26.35 4.33 -0.55
C ASN A 301 -24.86 4.45 -0.17
N HIS A 302 -23.94 4.13 -1.06
CA HIS A 302 -22.50 4.18 -0.79
C HIS A 302 -21.80 5.44 -1.34
N GLU A 303 -22.53 6.55 -1.49
CA GLU A 303 -21.93 7.83 -1.91
C GLU A 303 -20.98 8.38 -0.80
N PRO A 304 -19.84 9.01 -1.17
CA PRO A 304 -19.44 9.40 -2.55
C PRO A 304 -18.70 8.29 -3.33
N TYR A 305 -18.47 7.11 -2.76
CA TYR A 305 -17.65 6.03 -3.32
C TYR A 305 -18.46 5.01 -4.12
N GLY A 306 -19.62 5.38 -4.66
CA GLY A 306 -20.51 4.50 -5.42
C GLY A 306 -20.01 4.15 -6.84
N SER A 307 -20.86 3.47 -7.62
CA SER A 307 -20.54 2.98 -8.98
C SER A 307 -20.00 4.06 -9.92
N ALA A 308 -20.58 5.25 -9.87
CA ALA A 308 -20.14 6.39 -10.69
C ALA A 308 -18.72 6.90 -10.30
N TRP A 309 -18.26 6.70 -9.09
CA TRP A 309 -16.87 6.99 -8.68
C TRP A 309 -15.90 6.03 -9.37
N ARG A 310 -16.22 4.74 -9.39
CA ARG A 310 -15.42 3.71 -10.06
C ARG A 310 -15.37 3.90 -11.58
N GLN A 311 -16.48 4.28 -12.19
CA GLN A 311 -16.50 4.60 -13.62
C GLN A 311 -15.59 5.79 -13.96
N ARG A 312 -15.52 6.82 -13.08
CA ARG A 312 -14.61 7.96 -13.29
C ARG A 312 -13.15 7.54 -13.29
N ASP A 313 -12.76 6.62 -12.40
CA ASP A 313 -11.39 6.07 -12.40
C ASP A 313 -11.12 5.34 -13.72
N TYR A 314 -12.03 4.46 -14.14
CA TYR A 314 -11.91 3.75 -15.39
C TYR A 314 -11.78 4.69 -16.59
N ASP A 315 -12.64 5.70 -16.69
CA ASP A 315 -12.63 6.68 -17.79
C ASP A 315 -11.32 7.46 -17.86
N VAL A 316 -10.75 7.83 -16.72
CA VAL A 316 -9.47 8.55 -16.71
C VAL A 316 -8.31 7.62 -17.05
N MET A 317 -8.19 6.46 -16.43
CA MET A 317 -7.07 5.54 -16.64
C MET A 317 -7.00 5.05 -18.08
N THR A 318 -8.16 4.85 -18.73
CA THR A 318 -8.24 4.43 -20.16
C THR A 318 -8.12 5.59 -21.14
N SER A 319 -8.08 6.85 -20.68
CA SER A 319 -8.08 8.02 -21.57
C SER A 319 -6.74 8.21 -22.30
N PRO A 320 -6.78 8.67 -23.57
CA PRO A 320 -5.57 9.03 -24.31
C PRO A 320 -4.74 10.12 -23.60
N GLU A 321 -5.41 11.05 -22.93
CA GLU A 321 -4.76 12.16 -22.22
C GLU A 321 -3.93 11.67 -21.03
N PHE A 322 -4.42 10.68 -20.26
CA PHE A 322 -3.66 10.10 -19.16
C PHE A 322 -2.44 9.34 -19.68
N LYS A 323 -2.62 8.53 -20.73
CA LYS A 323 -1.51 7.82 -21.39
C LYS A 323 -0.45 8.80 -21.93
N LYS A 324 -0.90 9.91 -22.53
CA LYS A 324 0.03 10.96 -22.98
C LYS A 324 0.76 11.61 -21.82
N ALA A 325 0.08 11.90 -20.70
CA ALA A 325 0.71 12.50 -19.53
C ALA A 325 1.83 11.62 -18.96
N LEU A 326 1.66 10.30 -18.91
CA LEU A 326 2.72 9.35 -18.51
C LEU A 326 3.96 9.48 -19.42
N GLN A 327 3.75 9.52 -20.73
CA GLN A 327 4.84 9.65 -21.72
C GLN A 327 5.56 11.00 -21.61
N ASP A 328 4.80 12.10 -21.60
CA ASP A 328 5.36 13.47 -21.53
C ASP A 328 6.17 13.70 -20.24
N ASN A 329 5.84 13.02 -19.16
CA ASN A 329 6.55 13.14 -17.88
C ASN A 329 7.63 12.06 -17.65
N HIS A 330 7.92 11.24 -18.68
CA HIS A 330 8.92 10.17 -18.64
C HIS A 330 8.72 9.20 -17.48
N VAL A 331 7.47 8.82 -17.20
CA VAL A 331 7.12 7.88 -16.14
C VAL A 331 7.40 6.46 -16.60
N ILE A 332 8.07 5.69 -15.77
CA ILE A 332 8.34 4.27 -16.01
C ILE A 332 7.30 3.47 -15.23
N LEU A 333 6.43 2.77 -15.96
CA LEU A 333 5.47 1.87 -15.34
C LEU A 333 6.17 0.58 -14.91
N VAL A 334 5.92 0.18 -13.67
CA VAL A 334 6.43 -1.05 -13.06
C VAL A 334 5.29 -1.85 -12.42
N THR A 335 5.59 -3.10 -12.08
CA THR A 335 4.62 -4.05 -11.49
C THR A 335 5.09 -4.54 -10.13
N TRP A 336 4.18 -4.95 -9.27
CA TRP A 336 4.53 -5.66 -8.03
C TRP A 336 5.24 -6.98 -8.31
N LYS A 337 4.93 -7.63 -9.43
CA LYS A 337 5.60 -8.86 -9.91
C LYS A 337 7.09 -8.63 -10.21
N GLU A 338 7.47 -7.45 -10.70
CA GLU A 338 8.88 -7.07 -10.86
C GLU A 338 9.54 -6.81 -9.51
N LEU A 339 8.84 -6.15 -8.59
CA LEU A 339 9.31 -5.86 -7.24
C LEU A 339 9.44 -7.14 -6.39
N GLN A 340 8.61 -8.16 -6.61
CA GLN A 340 8.69 -9.44 -5.94
C GLN A 340 10.06 -10.10 -6.12
N LYS A 341 10.70 -9.92 -7.29
CA LYS A 341 12.06 -10.42 -7.54
C LYS A 341 13.13 -9.78 -6.66
N LEU A 342 12.83 -8.65 -6.05
CA LEU A 342 13.76 -7.94 -5.17
C LEU A 342 13.72 -8.44 -3.72
N VAL A 343 12.67 -9.15 -3.31
CA VAL A 343 12.45 -9.64 -1.93
C VAL A 343 12.62 -11.15 -1.79
N GLN A 344 12.82 -11.85 -2.90
CA GLN A 344 13.10 -13.30 -2.94
C GLN A 344 14.54 -13.66 -2.57
#